data_f49f3ece6d9a7b8cf696bf30ffaa038c
#
_entry.id   f49f3ece6d9a7b8cf696bf30ffaa038c
#
_cell.length_a   1.000
_cell.length_b   1.000
_cell.length_c   1.000
_cell.angle_alpha   90.00
_cell.angle_beta   90.00
_cell.angle_gamma   90.00
#
_symmetry.space_group_name_H-M   'P 1'
#
loop_
_entity.id
_entity.type
_entity.pdbx_description
1 polymer ?
#
loop_
_entity_poly.entity_id
_entity_poly.type
_entity_poly.pdbx_seq_one_letter_code
_entity_poly.pdbx_strand_id
1 'polypeptide(L)'
;MVIPSLLEDIPLPVERIPRHQGTDYEYVAALAKEVGHTFHMAPGPAPGACVAYWGPEVRVGTPQPALDAALDGPHNNVKSIQFSFDKERKELPIVFFQEPNSKAPIPVPIPDVTPLNPPLGLVPPLPPKITMLKDTAKLNPLAAAMKGIGYAAAHSDSVFGSGSLDVARYGHVLESRKLVGVRGAGEAFDGLHYVTSVSSTLRRGEFTQSFSLARNALLSTVAKVPT
;
A
#
# COMPACT_ATOMS: atom_id res chain seq x y z
N MET A 1 4.63 -16.40 3.19
CA MET A 1 3.34 -16.78 2.59
C MET A 1 3.36 -16.38 1.12
N VAL A 2 3.06 -17.30 0.24
CA VAL A 2 3.00 -17.05 -1.21
C VAL A 2 1.56 -17.23 -1.65
N ILE A 3 0.94 -16.17 -2.16
CA ILE A 3 -0.37 -16.24 -2.80
C ILE A 3 -0.12 -16.34 -4.30
N PRO A 4 -0.50 -17.45 -4.95
CA PRO A 4 -0.25 -17.60 -6.37
C PRO A 4 -0.96 -16.50 -7.16
N SER A 5 -0.32 -16.05 -8.23
CA SER A 5 -0.95 -15.15 -9.18
C SER A 5 -2.10 -15.87 -9.89
N LEU A 6 -3.18 -15.15 -10.18
CA LEU A 6 -4.27 -15.66 -11.04
C LEU A 6 -3.83 -15.81 -12.50
N LEU A 7 -2.65 -15.31 -12.82
CA LEU A 7 -2.05 -15.35 -14.14
C LEU A 7 -0.83 -16.25 -14.11
N GLU A 8 -0.91 -17.33 -14.85
CA GLU A 8 0.25 -18.07 -15.29
C GLU A 8 0.71 -17.48 -16.63
N ASP A 9 1.70 -16.61 -16.59
CA ASP A 9 2.39 -16.16 -17.79
C ASP A 9 3.61 -17.07 -17.99
N ILE A 10 3.44 -18.10 -18.82
CA ILE A 10 4.52 -18.99 -19.23
C ILE A 10 5.09 -18.42 -20.54
N PRO A 11 6.18 -17.66 -20.51
CA PRO A 11 6.73 -17.05 -21.71
C PRO A 11 7.28 -18.13 -22.64
N LEU A 12 6.76 -18.19 -23.86
CA LEU A 12 7.35 -19.01 -24.90
C LEU A 12 8.67 -18.38 -25.36
N PRO A 13 9.75 -19.16 -25.55
CA PRO A 13 11.04 -18.63 -25.98
C PRO A 13 11.02 -17.83 -27.29
N VAL A 14 10.04 -18.09 -28.16
CA VAL A 14 9.81 -17.35 -29.41
C VAL A 14 9.16 -15.97 -29.19
N GLU A 15 8.48 -15.77 -28.05
CA GLU A 15 7.79 -14.51 -27.73
C GLU A 15 8.66 -13.64 -26.83
N ARG A 16 9.22 -14.23 -25.79
CA ARG A 16 9.99 -13.52 -24.78
C ARG A 16 10.94 -14.47 -24.05
N ILE A 17 12.20 -14.06 -23.93
CA ILE A 17 13.16 -14.71 -23.04
C ILE A 17 13.28 -13.86 -21.78
N PRO A 18 12.77 -14.34 -20.62
CA PRO A 18 12.93 -13.65 -19.35
C PRO A 18 14.42 -13.47 -19.04
N ARG A 19 14.81 -12.26 -18.67
CA ARG A 19 16.19 -11.96 -18.27
C ARG A 19 16.18 -11.48 -16.82
N HIS A 20 16.93 -12.15 -15.98
CA HIS A 20 17.24 -11.68 -14.65
C HIS A 20 18.21 -10.51 -14.72
N GLN A 21 17.84 -9.35 -14.17
CA GLN A 21 18.67 -8.15 -14.08
C GLN A 21 18.62 -7.61 -12.66
N GLY A 22 19.76 -7.20 -12.14
CA GLY A 22 19.88 -6.69 -10.78
C GLY A 22 19.99 -7.81 -9.73
N THR A 23 19.62 -7.50 -8.50
CA THR A 23 19.56 -8.47 -7.41
C THR A 23 18.31 -9.34 -7.49
N ASP A 24 18.34 -10.53 -6.88
CA ASP A 24 17.16 -11.42 -6.81
C ASP A 24 15.95 -10.71 -6.22
N TYR A 25 16.16 -9.88 -5.20
CA TYR A 25 15.09 -9.09 -4.58
C TYR A 25 14.44 -8.12 -5.57
N GLU A 26 15.25 -7.36 -6.31
CA GLU A 26 14.75 -6.40 -7.31
C GLU A 26 14.00 -7.09 -8.44
N TYR A 27 14.51 -8.23 -8.90
CA TYR A 27 13.88 -9.02 -9.95
C TYR A 27 12.53 -9.57 -9.50
N VAL A 28 12.48 -10.20 -8.32
CA VAL A 28 11.22 -10.74 -7.77
C VAL A 28 10.22 -9.61 -7.48
N ALA A 29 10.68 -8.46 -6.97
CA ALA A 29 9.83 -7.29 -6.73
C ALA A 29 9.27 -6.71 -8.05
N ALA A 30 10.06 -6.71 -9.13
CA ALA A 30 9.60 -6.28 -10.46
C ALA A 30 8.53 -7.23 -11.00
N LEU A 31 8.75 -8.55 -10.92
CA LEU A 31 7.74 -9.55 -11.31
C LEU A 31 6.44 -9.42 -10.51
N ALA A 32 6.52 -9.13 -9.20
CA ALA A 32 5.35 -8.91 -8.38
C ALA A 32 4.53 -7.72 -8.92
N LYS A 33 5.18 -6.60 -9.23
CA LYS A 33 4.50 -5.42 -9.80
C LYS A 33 3.81 -5.69 -11.13
N GLU A 34 4.37 -6.55 -11.98
CA GLU A 34 3.76 -6.92 -13.27
C GLU A 34 2.40 -7.58 -13.09
N VAL A 35 2.21 -8.33 -12.01
CA VAL A 35 0.95 -9.04 -11.70
C VAL A 35 0.11 -8.33 -10.63
N GLY A 36 0.44 -7.07 -10.31
CA GLY A 36 -0.29 -6.29 -9.30
C GLY A 36 -0.09 -6.78 -7.87
N HIS A 37 0.99 -7.52 -7.62
CA HIS A 37 1.38 -8.01 -6.30
C HIS A 37 2.47 -7.15 -5.67
N THR A 38 2.70 -7.35 -4.38
CA THR A 38 3.85 -6.83 -3.65
C THR A 38 4.74 -7.98 -3.17
N PHE A 39 6.04 -7.72 -3.14
CA PHE A 39 7.01 -8.63 -2.55
C PHE A 39 7.74 -7.94 -1.40
N HIS A 40 7.82 -8.60 -0.26
CA HIS A 40 8.61 -8.13 0.87
C HIS A 40 9.02 -9.27 1.80
N MET A 41 10.05 -9.00 2.59
CA MET A 41 10.51 -9.89 3.65
C MET A 41 9.99 -9.36 4.99
N ALA A 42 9.41 -10.24 5.79
CA ALA A 42 8.99 -9.95 7.16
C ALA A 42 9.81 -10.79 8.14
N PRO A 43 10.02 -10.31 9.38
CA PRO A 43 10.59 -11.13 10.44
C PRO A 43 9.78 -12.41 10.63
N GLY A 44 10.49 -13.54 10.75
CA GLY A 44 9.87 -14.84 11.01
C GLY A 44 9.65 -15.09 12.50
N PRO A 45 9.05 -16.22 12.86
CA PRO A 45 8.72 -16.56 14.24
C PRO A 45 9.94 -16.91 15.10
N ALA A 46 11.11 -17.13 14.48
CA ALA A 46 12.36 -17.45 15.18
C ALA A 46 13.44 -16.42 14.84
N PRO A 47 14.36 -16.13 15.78
CA PRO A 47 15.50 -15.25 15.51
C PRO A 47 16.30 -15.72 14.28
N GLY A 48 16.60 -14.81 13.38
CA GLY A 48 17.32 -15.09 12.13
C GLY A 48 16.49 -15.70 11.01
N ALA A 49 15.23 -16.05 11.26
CA ALA A 49 14.31 -16.47 10.21
C ALA A 49 13.59 -15.26 9.57
N CYS A 50 13.36 -15.34 8.27
CA CYS A 50 12.54 -14.38 7.55
C CYS A 50 11.45 -15.09 6.77
N VAL A 51 10.29 -14.45 6.65
CA VAL A 51 9.16 -14.95 5.85
C VAL A 51 9.02 -14.06 4.64
N ALA A 52 9.11 -14.65 3.45
CA ALA A 52 8.80 -13.95 2.21
C ALA A 52 7.29 -13.87 2.03
N TYR A 53 6.80 -12.68 1.71
CA TYR A 53 5.45 -12.46 1.27
C TYR A 53 5.43 -12.15 -0.23
N TRP A 54 4.59 -12.84 -0.95
CA TRP A 54 4.24 -12.57 -2.34
C TRP A 54 2.72 -12.59 -2.44
N GLY A 55 2.11 -11.51 -2.87
CA GLY A 55 0.66 -11.40 -2.97
C GLY A 55 0.18 -9.97 -3.18
N PRO A 56 -1.13 -9.75 -3.32
CA PRO A 56 -1.71 -8.42 -3.41
C PRO A 56 -1.45 -7.63 -2.12
N GLU A 57 -1.44 -6.31 -2.20
CA GLU A 57 -1.41 -5.48 -1.00
C GLU A 57 -2.75 -5.58 -0.27
N VAL A 58 -2.70 -5.92 1.01
CA VAL A 58 -3.88 -6.14 1.85
C VAL A 58 -3.98 -5.01 2.86
N ARG A 59 -5.06 -4.21 2.78
CA ARG A 59 -5.35 -3.10 3.70
C ARG A 59 -6.62 -3.36 4.52
N VAL A 60 -6.85 -4.62 4.84
CA VAL A 60 -7.94 -5.08 5.71
C VAL A 60 -7.37 -5.90 6.85
N GLY A 61 -8.05 -5.89 7.99
CA GLY A 61 -7.63 -6.66 9.16
C GLY A 61 -7.85 -5.90 10.46
N THR A 62 -7.47 -6.49 11.57
CA THR A 62 -7.56 -5.87 12.89
C THR A 62 -6.50 -4.76 12.99
N PRO A 63 -6.90 -3.51 13.31
CA PRO A 63 -5.96 -2.43 13.53
C PRO A 63 -5.06 -2.70 14.72
N GLN A 64 -3.84 -2.20 14.64
CA GLN A 64 -2.93 -2.10 15.79
C GLN A 64 -3.45 -1.07 16.81
N PRO A 65 -2.95 -1.08 18.05
CA PRO A 65 -3.31 -0.06 19.05
C PRO A 65 -3.17 1.35 18.49
N ALA A 66 -4.09 2.24 18.86
CA ALA A 66 -4.20 3.55 18.26
C ALA A 66 -3.01 4.47 18.62
N LEU A 67 -2.61 5.28 17.66
CA LEU A 67 -1.72 6.43 17.86
C LEU A 67 -2.56 7.62 18.34
N ASP A 68 -2.22 8.16 19.48
CA ASP A 68 -2.85 9.36 20.03
C ASP A 68 -1.98 10.57 19.75
N ALA A 69 -2.45 11.42 18.84
CA ALA A 69 -1.76 12.61 18.37
C ALA A 69 -2.11 13.88 19.20
N ALA A 70 -2.97 13.77 20.21
CA ALA A 70 -3.34 14.89 21.06
C ALA A 70 -2.14 15.32 21.92
N LEU A 71 -1.28 16.17 21.38
CA LEU A 71 0.01 16.55 21.96
C LEU A 71 -0.10 17.11 23.39
N ASP A 72 -1.21 17.74 23.75
CA ASP A 72 -1.49 18.27 25.09
C ASP A 72 -2.36 17.34 25.93
N GLY A 73 -2.72 16.16 25.40
CA GLY A 73 -3.58 15.20 26.08
C GLY A 73 -2.82 14.23 26.98
N PRO A 74 -3.46 13.73 28.07
CA PRO A 74 -2.85 12.79 29.00
C PRO A 74 -2.54 11.42 28.35
N HIS A 75 -3.13 11.13 27.21
CA HIS A 75 -3.01 9.84 26.51
C HIS A 75 -2.10 9.88 25.30
N ASN A 76 -1.43 11.02 25.03
CA ASN A 76 -0.49 11.13 23.92
C ASN A 76 0.59 10.04 24.03
N ASN A 77 0.70 9.21 22.99
CA ASN A 77 1.66 8.12 22.90
C ASN A 77 2.65 8.27 21.72
N VAL A 78 2.60 9.39 21.01
CA VAL A 78 3.56 9.74 19.95
C VAL A 78 4.47 10.90 20.38
N LYS A 79 5.70 10.94 19.88
CA LYS A 79 6.62 12.08 20.07
C LYS A 79 6.28 13.21 19.12
N SER A 80 5.99 12.85 17.88
CA SER A 80 5.60 13.77 16.83
C SER A 80 4.78 13.05 15.78
N ILE A 81 3.83 13.75 15.18
CA ILE A 81 3.09 13.30 14.02
C ILE A 81 2.68 14.50 13.18
N GLN A 82 2.78 14.37 11.89
CA GLN A 82 2.36 15.39 10.92
C GLN A 82 1.65 14.73 9.76
N PHE A 83 0.67 15.41 9.20
CA PHE A 83 -0.10 14.94 8.05
C PHE A 83 -0.03 15.92 6.91
N SER A 84 -0.11 15.40 5.70
CA SER A 84 -0.26 16.16 4.47
C SER A 84 -1.35 15.52 3.61
N PHE A 85 -2.06 16.37 2.87
CA PHE A 85 -3.01 15.94 1.87
C PHE A 85 -2.51 16.35 0.49
N ASP A 86 -2.33 15.36 -0.38
CA ASP A 86 -1.84 15.56 -1.74
C ASP A 86 -2.70 14.74 -2.71
N LYS A 87 -3.70 15.37 -3.29
CA LYS A 87 -4.56 14.76 -4.28
C LYS A 87 -3.88 14.52 -5.63
N GLU A 88 -2.78 15.28 -5.93
CA GLU A 88 -2.07 15.18 -7.21
C GLU A 88 -1.37 13.83 -7.40
N ARG A 89 -1.15 13.10 -6.31
CA ARG A 89 -0.59 11.74 -6.35
C ARG A 89 -1.60 10.69 -6.80
N LYS A 90 -2.88 11.01 -6.75
CA LYS A 90 -3.92 10.08 -7.14
C LYS A 90 -4.07 10.06 -8.65
N GLU A 91 -3.94 8.87 -9.24
CA GLU A 91 -3.99 8.68 -10.68
C GLU A 91 -5.05 7.64 -11.06
N LEU A 92 -5.78 7.91 -12.14
CA LEU A 92 -6.69 6.94 -12.75
C LEU A 92 -5.97 6.26 -13.92
N PRO A 93 -5.54 5.00 -13.80
CA PRO A 93 -4.92 4.31 -14.91
C PRO A 93 -5.95 3.87 -15.95
N ILE A 94 -5.60 4.03 -17.21
CA ILE A 94 -6.31 3.46 -18.34
C ILE A 94 -5.44 2.37 -18.95
N VAL A 95 -5.97 1.16 -19.02
CA VAL A 95 -5.37 0.05 -19.74
C VAL A 95 -6.02 -0.09 -21.11
N PHE A 96 -5.25 -0.59 -22.07
CA PHE A 96 -5.75 -0.84 -23.41
C PHE A 96 -5.85 -2.34 -23.65
N PHE A 97 -7.00 -2.78 -24.12
CA PHE A 97 -7.20 -4.13 -24.63
C PHE A 97 -7.28 -4.08 -26.15
N GLN A 98 -6.68 -5.05 -26.80
CA GLN A 98 -6.82 -5.18 -28.24
C GLN A 98 -7.98 -6.13 -28.58
N GLU A 99 -8.95 -5.63 -29.33
CA GLU A 99 -10.03 -6.48 -29.82
C GLU A 99 -9.47 -7.52 -30.82
N PRO A 100 -9.80 -8.83 -30.64
CA PRO A 100 -9.23 -9.90 -31.46
C PRO A 100 -9.46 -9.75 -32.98
N ASN A 101 -10.62 -9.24 -33.39
CA ASN A 101 -11.02 -9.15 -34.79
C ASN A 101 -10.53 -7.87 -35.48
N SER A 102 -10.86 -6.73 -34.90
CA SER A 102 -10.55 -5.41 -35.47
C SER A 102 -9.16 -4.90 -35.17
N LYS A 103 -8.48 -5.52 -34.18
CA LYS A 103 -7.19 -5.07 -33.62
C LYS A 103 -7.24 -3.64 -33.03
N ALA A 104 -8.44 -3.08 -32.88
CA ALA A 104 -8.61 -1.77 -32.30
C ALA A 104 -8.31 -1.77 -30.79
N PRO A 105 -7.56 -0.77 -30.28
CA PRO A 105 -7.34 -0.63 -28.85
C PRO A 105 -8.59 -0.09 -28.15
N ILE A 106 -9.10 -0.82 -27.16
CA ILE A 106 -10.23 -0.40 -26.33
C ILE A 106 -9.68 0.11 -25.01
N PRO A 107 -9.88 1.40 -24.66
CA PRO A 107 -9.45 1.95 -23.39
C PRO A 107 -10.42 1.53 -22.28
N VAL A 108 -9.90 1.03 -21.16
CA VAL A 108 -10.68 0.68 -19.97
C VAL A 108 -10.05 1.32 -18.73
N PRO A 109 -10.79 2.23 -18.05
CA PRO A 109 -10.32 2.81 -16.79
C PRO A 109 -10.40 1.77 -15.68
N ILE A 110 -9.36 1.72 -14.85
CA ILE A 110 -9.29 0.79 -13.72
C ILE A 110 -9.48 1.58 -12.41
N PRO A 111 -10.50 1.24 -11.60
CA PRO A 111 -10.71 1.90 -10.31
C PRO A 111 -9.61 1.54 -9.31
N ASP A 112 -9.36 2.47 -8.37
CA ASP A 112 -8.37 2.33 -7.31
C ASP A 112 -8.87 1.58 -6.06
N VAL A 113 -10.16 1.28 -6.01
CA VAL A 113 -10.84 0.61 -4.91
C VAL A 113 -11.03 -0.87 -5.25
N THR A 114 -10.53 -1.73 -4.38
CA THR A 114 -10.71 -3.19 -4.46
C THR A 114 -11.13 -3.74 -3.10
N PRO A 115 -11.68 -4.97 -3.02
CA PRO A 115 -12.01 -5.59 -1.74
C PRO A 115 -10.82 -5.72 -0.77
N LEU A 116 -9.59 -5.78 -1.28
CA LEU A 116 -8.35 -5.84 -0.49
C LEU A 116 -7.77 -4.46 -0.16
N ASN A 117 -8.20 -3.43 -0.89
CA ASN A 117 -7.85 -2.02 -0.67
C ASN A 117 -9.12 -1.16 -0.61
N PRO A 118 -9.94 -1.31 0.45
CA PRO A 118 -11.14 -0.51 0.61
C PRO A 118 -10.80 0.96 0.92
N PRO A 119 -11.74 1.88 0.73
CA PRO A 119 -11.59 3.25 1.21
C PRO A 119 -11.44 3.26 2.73
N LEU A 120 -10.34 3.84 3.23
CA LEU A 120 -10.10 4.03 4.66
C LEU A 120 -10.69 5.34 5.20
N GLY A 121 -11.35 6.11 4.35
CA GLY A 121 -12.05 7.36 4.69
C GLY A 121 -13.34 7.50 3.90
N LEU A 122 -14.19 8.44 4.33
CA LEU A 122 -15.52 8.69 3.74
C LEU A 122 -15.47 9.45 2.41
N VAL A 123 -14.45 10.30 2.23
CA VAL A 123 -14.36 11.20 1.08
C VAL A 123 -13.07 10.90 0.29
N PRO A 124 -13.13 9.92 -0.63
CA PRO A 124 -12.02 9.70 -1.56
C PRO A 124 -11.96 10.87 -2.56
N PRO A 125 -10.82 11.55 -2.70
CA PRO A 125 -10.68 12.59 -3.71
C PRO A 125 -10.73 11.99 -5.11
N LEU A 126 -11.32 12.73 -6.05
CA LEU A 126 -11.29 12.34 -7.45
C LEU A 126 -9.84 12.43 -7.96
N PRO A 127 -9.37 11.45 -8.74
CA PRO A 127 -8.04 11.50 -9.33
C PRO A 127 -7.95 12.64 -10.35
N PRO A 128 -7.02 13.59 -10.16
CA PRO A 128 -6.87 14.72 -11.08
C PRO A 128 -6.15 14.33 -12.37
N LYS A 129 -5.44 13.22 -12.34
CA LYS A 129 -4.60 12.78 -13.45
C LYS A 129 -5.07 11.44 -13.99
N ILE A 130 -5.17 11.38 -15.32
CA ILE A 130 -5.42 10.14 -16.06
C ILE A 130 -4.10 9.68 -16.66
N THR A 131 -3.70 8.44 -16.37
CA THR A 131 -2.44 7.87 -16.86
C THR A 131 -2.71 6.68 -17.76
N MET A 132 -2.30 6.80 -19.02
CA MET A 132 -2.38 5.70 -19.99
C MET A 132 -1.21 4.74 -19.77
N LEU A 133 -1.51 3.50 -19.38
CA LEU A 133 -0.48 2.48 -19.17
C LEU A 133 0.03 1.96 -20.51
N LYS A 134 1.33 2.12 -20.72
CA LYS A 134 2.00 1.63 -21.94
C LYS A 134 2.09 0.10 -21.94
N ASP A 135 2.17 -0.46 -23.14
CA ASP A 135 2.38 -1.90 -23.39
C ASP A 135 1.30 -2.85 -22.83
N THR A 136 0.11 -2.32 -22.49
CA THR A 136 -0.99 -3.16 -22.02
C THR A 136 -1.75 -3.83 -23.16
N ALA A 137 -1.82 -3.20 -24.33
CA ALA A 137 -2.51 -3.75 -25.50
C ALA A 137 -1.91 -5.07 -26.04
N LYS A 138 -0.66 -5.33 -25.72
CA LYS A 138 0.04 -6.58 -26.10
C LYS A 138 -0.21 -7.73 -25.12
N LEU A 139 -0.73 -7.43 -23.92
CA LEU A 139 -1.02 -8.40 -22.89
C LEU A 139 -2.40 -9.03 -23.15
N ASN A 140 -2.61 -10.22 -22.60
CA ASN A 140 -3.96 -10.75 -22.54
C ASN A 140 -4.84 -9.83 -21.64
N PRO A 141 -6.16 -9.79 -21.83
CA PRO A 141 -7.03 -8.86 -21.09
C PRO A 141 -6.91 -8.97 -19.56
N LEU A 142 -6.72 -10.19 -19.05
CA LEU A 142 -6.57 -10.41 -17.61
C LEU A 142 -5.24 -9.84 -17.08
N ALA A 143 -4.12 -10.05 -17.79
CA ALA A 143 -2.83 -9.49 -17.43
C ALA A 143 -2.82 -7.96 -17.47
N ALA A 144 -3.45 -7.38 -18.49
CA ALA A 144 -3.60 -5.93 -18.59
C ALA A 144 -4.43 -5.37 -17.42
N ALA A 145 -5.55 -6.03 -17.06
CA ALA A 145 -6.37 -5.65 -15.92
C ALA A 145 -5.59 -5.75 -14.59
N MET A 146 -4.87 -6.84 -14.35
CA MET A 146 -4.06 -7.02 -13.13
C MET A 146 -2.96 -5.96 -13.01
N LYS A 147 -2.27 -5.66 -14.10
CA LYS A 147 -1.29 -4.57 -14.15
C LYS A 147 -1.94 -3.22 -13.83
N GLY A 148 -3.13 -2.96 -14.37
CA GLY A 148 -3.91 -1.77 -14.07
C GLY A 148 -4.32 -1.67 -12.60
N ILE A 149 -4.81 -2.76 -12.00
CA ILE A 149 -5.20 -2.84 -10.59
C ILE A 149 -3.98 -2.59 -9.68
N GLY A 150 -2.84 -3.21 -9.98
CA GLY A 150 -1.61 -2.99 -9.22
C GLY A 150 -1.13 -1.53 -9.29
N TYR A 151 -1.21 -0.92 -10.48
CA TYR A 151 -0.89 0.50 -10.65
C TYR A 151 -1.86 1.39 -9.87
N ALA A 152 -3.17 1.15 -9.99
CA ALA A 152 -4.20 1.90 -9.28
C ALA A 152 -4.02 1.81 -7.75
N ALA A 153 -3.74 0.62 -7.22
CA ALA A 153 -3.48 0.42 -5.80
C ALA A 153 -2.26 1.21 -5.31
N ALA A 154 -1.18 1.25 -6.10
CA ALA A 154 0.04 2.00 -5.75
C ALA A 154 -0.14 3.53 -5.79
N HIS A 155 -1.14 4.04 -6.52
CA HIS A 155 -1.44 5.47 -6.68
C HIS A 155 -2.81 5.86 -6.09
N SER A 156 -3.32 5.08 -5.14
CA SER A 156 -4.62 5.33 -4.50
C SER A 156 -4.55 6.33 -3.34
N ASP A 157 -3.38 6.50 -2.74
CA ASP A 157 -3.22 7.29 -1.54
C ASP A 157 -3.15 8.79 -1.81
N SER A 158 -3.83 9.55 -0.95
CA SER A 158 -3.87 11.01 -1.01
C SER A 158 -3.55 11.68 0.33
N VAL A 159 -3.63 10.94 1.42
CA VAL A 159 -3.25 11.40 2.76
C VAL A 159 -1.99 10.68 3.19
N PHE A 160 -1.00 11.43 3.59
CA PHE A 160 0.29 10.91 4.06
C PHE A 160 0.55 11.44 5.45
N GLY A 161 0.96 10.55 6.34
CA GLY A 161 1.38 10.87 7.69
C GLY A 161 2.82 10.44 7.92
N SER A 162 3.54 11.17 8.75
CA SER A 162 4.84 10.75 9.25
C SER A 162 5.00 11.18 10.69
N GLY A 163 5.72 10.37 11.46
CA GLY A 163 5.90 10.66 12.86
C GLY A 163 6.94 9.78 13.54
N SER A 164 7.07 9.99 14.83
CA SER A 164 7.93 9.19 15.69
C SER A 164 7.24 8.90 17.02
N LEU A 165 7.53 7.75 17.58
CA LEU A 165 7.02 7.30 18.86
C LEU A 165 8.14 6.69 19.71
N ASP A 166 7.90 6.65 21.01
CA ASP A 166 8.66 5.87 21.95
C ASP A 166 7.91 4.57 22.24
N VAL A 167 8.55 3.45 21.99
CA VAL A 167 7.91 2.13 22.12
C VAL A 167 7.48 1.84 23.56
N ALA A 168 8.25 2.30 24.56
CA ALA A 168 7.87 2.14 25.96
C ALA A 168 6.61 2.94 26.32
N ARG A 169 6.44 4.12 25.72
CA ARG A 169 5.26 4.99 25.92
C ARG A 169 4.03 4.47 25.14
N TYR A 170 4.25 3.99 23.93
CA TYR A 170 3.20 3.41 23.10
C TYR A 170 2.75 2.03 23.65
N GLY A 171 3.64 1.30 24.34
CA GLY A 171 3.37 0.00 24.94
C GLY A 171 3.42 -1.18 23.98
N HIS A 172 3.61 -0.94 22.69
CA HIS A 172 3.65 -1.95 21.65
C HIS A 172 4.73 -1.62 20.61
N VAL A 173 5.13 -2.61 19.83
CA VAL A 173 5.99 -2.40 18.66
C VAL A 173 5.07 -2.17 17.45
N LEU A 174 5.17 -0.99 16.83
CA LEU A 174 4.43 -0.70 15.61
C LEU A 174 5.02 -1.51 14.45
N GLU A 175 4.15 -2.19 13.73
CA GLU A 175 4.53 -3.00 12.57
C GLU A 175 4.09 -2.35 11.26
N SER A 176 4.95 -2.41 10.25
CA SER A 176 4.60 -1.96 8.90
C SER A 176 3.60 -2.92 8.23
N ARG A 177 2.93 -2.45 7.22
CA ARG A 177 1.94 -3.20 6.40
C ARG A 177 0.72 -3.69 7.18
N LYS A 178 0.37 -3.00 8.25
CA LYS A 178 -0.83 -3.22 9.04
C LYS A 178 -1.61 -1.91 9.19
N LEU A 179 -2.88 -2.03 9.55
CA LEU A 179 -3.70 -0.86 9.88
C LEU A 179 -3.36 -0.35 11.28
N VAL A 180 -3.47 0.95 11.46
CA VAL A 180 -3.37 1.63 12.77
C VAL A 180 -4.44 2.71 12.84
N GLY A 181 -5.06 2.88 14.00
CA GLY A 181 -5.94 4.00 14.25
C GLY A 181 -5.15 5.25 14.63
N VAL A 182 -5.58 6.41 14.16
CA VAL A 182 -5.07 7.71 14.60
C VAL A 182 -6.21 8.51 15.18
N ARG A 183 -5.96 9.18 16.30
CA ARG A 183 -6.90 10.07 16.95
C ARG A 183 -6.20 11.33 17.46
N GLY A 184 -6.93 12.43 17.54
CA GLY A 184 -6.38 13.71 18.00
C GLY A 184 -5.53 14.46 16.97
N ALA A 185 -5.54 14.01 15.70
CA ALA A 185 -4.89 14.69 14.59
C ALA A 185 -5.82 15.67 13.85
N GLY A 186 -7.06 15.76 14.30
CA GLY A 186 -8.12 16.57 13.70
C GLY A 186 -9.04 15.75 12.81
N GLU A 187 -10.28 16.23 12.65
CA GLU A 187 -11.38 15.51 11.99
C GLU A 187 -11.01 14.97 10.58
N ALA A 188 -10.21 15.73 9.83
CA ALA A 188 -9.78 15.35 8.49
C ALA A 188 -8.84 14.13 8.48
N PHE A 189 -8.03 13.96 9.54
CA PHE A 189 -6.94 12.98 9.60
C PHE A 189 -7.17 11.88 10.64
N ASP A 190 -8.13 12.03 11.53
CA ASP A 190 -8.51 10.97 12.46
C ASP A 190 -9.06 9.76 11.72
N GLY A 191 -8.88 8.56 12.29
CA GLY A 191 -9.40 7.31 11.74
C GLY A 191 -8.30 6.29 11.38
N LEU A 192 -8.66 5.33 10.53
CA LEU A 192 -7.75 4.26 10.14
C LEU A 192 -6.73 4.72 9.08
N HIS A 193 -5.48 4.32 9.28
CA HIS A 193 -4.38 4.53 8.35
C HIS A 193 -3.62 3.22 8.14
N TYR A 194 -3.00 3.11 6.98
CA TYR A 194 -2.10 2.01 6.66
C TYR A 194 -0.65 2.42 6.97
N VAL A 195 0.07 1.58 7.71
CA VAL A 195 1.48 1.81 8.05
C VAL A 195 2.34 1.34 6.86
N THR A 196 2.89 2.28 6.12
CA THR A 196 3.69 1.98 4.93
C THR A 196 5.10 1.56 5.27
N SER A 197 5.71 2.20 6.27
CA SER A 197 7.06 1.89 6.72
C SER A 197 7.24 2.18 8.21
N VAL A 198 8.12 1.43 8.83
CA VAL A 198 8.58 1.66 10.21
C VAL A 198 10.08 1.46 10.25
N SER A 199 10.79 2.43 10.83
CA SER A 199 12.22 2.35 11.12
C SER A 199 12.43 2.34 12.63
N SER A 200 13.06 1.32 13.13
CA SER A 200 13.29 1.12 14.56
C SER A 200 14.74 1.47 14.94
N THR A 201 14.89 2.31 15.94
CA THR A 201 16.18 2.67 16.52
C THR A 201 16.25 2.22 17.97
N LEU A 202 17.12 1.27 18.21
CA LEU A 202 17.35 0.72 19.55
C LEU A 202 18.70 1.20 20.10
N ARG A 203 18.65 1.90 21.21
CA ARG A 203 19.82 2.35 21.96
C ARG A 203 19.68 1.94 23.41
N ARG A 204 20.78 1.97 24.16
CA ARG A 204 20.72 1.65 25.59
C ARG A 204 19.79 2.64 26.32
N GLY A 205 18.71 2.12 26.88
CA GLY A 205 17.69 2.91 27.57
C GLY A 205 16.68 3.63 26.68
N GLU A 206 16.73 3.45 25.35
CA GLU A 206 15.81 4.12 24.42
C GLU A 206 15.45 3.17 23.28
N PHE A 207 14.14 3.01 23.03
CA PHE A 207 13.62 2.31 21.86
C PHE A 207 12.59 3.20 21.16
N THR A 208 12.99 3.76 20.04
CA THR A 208 12.15 4.67 19.25
C THR A 208 11.85 4.10 17.88
N GLN A 209 10.68 4.43 17.35
CA GLN A 209 10.28 4.10 15.98
C GLN A 209 9.86 5.37 15.25
N SER A 210 10.36 5.53 14.03
CA SER A 210 9.86 6.48 13.05
C SER A 210 8.97 5.73 12.08
N PHE A 211 7.82 6.31 11.73
CA PHE A 211 6.83 5.64 10.91
C PHE A 211 6.28 6.55 9.81
N SER A 212 5.79 5.92 8.75
CA SER A 212 5.04 6.58 7.68
C SER A 212 3.67 5.91 7.54
N LEU A 213 2.66 6.75 7.35
CA LEU A 213 1.26 6.37 7.21
C LEU A 213 0.74 6.80 5.85
N ALA A 214 -0.21 6.05 5.31
CA ALA A 214 -0.92 6.43 4.10
C ALA A 214 -2.42 6.11 4.22
N ARG A 215 -3.24 6.90 3.53
CA ARG A 215 -4.69 6.69 3.44
C ARG A 215 -5.22 7.23 2.11
N ASN A 216 -6.19 6.54 1.55
CA ASN A 216 -6.75 6.85 0.22
C ASN A 216 -7.93 7.83 0.23
N ALA A 217 -8.39 8.29 1.42
CA ALA A 217 -9.52 9.20 1.56
C ALA A 217 -9.42 10.06 2.81
N LEU A 218 -10.14 11.18 2.84
CA LEU A 218 -10.32 12.04 4.01
C LEU A 218 -11.50 11.60 4.84
N LEU A 219 -11.58 12.10 6.08
CA LEU A 219 -12.59 11.82 7.09
C LEU A 219 -12.64 10.34 7.51
N SER A 220 -12.93 10.08 8.76
CA SER A 220 -12.96 8.72 9.29
C SER A 220 -14.20 7.96 8.84
N THR A 221 -14.04 6.68 8.49
CA THR A 221 -15.16 5.73 8.33
C THR A 221 -15.68 5.21 9.65
N VAL A 222 -14.93 5.38 10.73
CA VAL A 222 -15.30 4.97 12.08
C VAL A 222 -15.51 6.21 12.96
N ALA A 223 -16.58 6.23 13.73
CA ALA A 223 -16.92 7.38 14.57
C ALA A 223 -15.88 7.62 15.68
N LYS A 224 -15.23 6.57 16.17
CA LYS A 224 -14.16 6.63 17.16
C LYS A 224 -13.23 5.44 16.98
N VAL A 225 -11.94 5.72 16.87
CA VAL A 225 -10.94 4.66 16.82
C VAL A 225 -10.82 4.02 18.20
N PRO A 226 -10.93 2.68 18.33
CA PRO A 226 -10.76 2.01 19.61
C PRO A 226 -9.33 2.20 20.16
N THR A 227 -9.23 2.21 21.47
CA THR A 227 -7.97 2.31 22.22
C THR A 227 -7.27 0.98 22.31
#